data_750d38d47919699a71f182240ee551e8
#
_entry.id   750d38d47919699a71f182240ee551e8
#
_cell.length_a   1.000
_cell.length_b   1.000
_cell.length_c   1.000
_cell.angle_alpha   90.00
_cell.angle_beta   90.00
_cell.angle_gamma   90.00
#
_symmetry.space_group_name_H-M   'P 1'
#
loop_
_entity.id
_entity.type
_entity.pdbx_description
1 polymer ?
#
loop_
_entity_poly.entity_id
_entity_poly.type
_entity_poly.pdbx_seq_one_letter_code
_entity_poly.pdbx_strand_id
1 'polypeptide(L)'
;GIGALYVRRGVTLTPLIHGGGHERGQRAGTETALLAAGLGTACRLAESDPCGDQVLKLREQFWKALRDTFGDRVVLNGHPTKRLPNTLSVAFPGRFGDEILARLDGVAASTGSACHTGDRTMSPVLAAMGIVTNIGFGTIRFSLGRTTTEAEIDQVVGQLEACV
;
A
#
# COMPACT_ATOMS: atom_id res chain seq x y z
N GLY A 1 5.30 8.72 14.68
CA GLY A 1 5.98 9.70 15.51
C GLY A 1 7.48 9.84 15.25
N ILE A 2 8.07 9.06 14.29
CA ILE A 2 9.48 9.20 13.89
C ILE A 2 9.64 8.94 12.39
N GLY A 3 10.61 9.59 11.77
CA GLY A 3 11.01 9.38 10.39
C GLY A 3 12.51 9.56 10.22
N ALA A 4 13.07 9.03 9.14
CA ALA A 4 14.45 9.23 8.75
C ALA A 4 14.51 9.77 7.32
N LEU A 5 15.47 10.69 7.09
CA LEU A 5 15.75 11.23 5.78
C LEU A 5 17.22 10.97 5.44
N TYR A 6 17.45 10.24 4.36
CA TYR A 6 18.79 10.12 3.81
C TYR A 6 19.13 11.32 2.92
N VAL A 7 20.23 11.97 3.24
CA VAL A 7 20.75 13.08 2.42
C VAL A 7 22.16 12.72 1.96
N ARG A 8 22.33 12.63 0.64
CA ARG A 8 23.65 12.36 0.05
C ARG A 8 24.65 13.46 0.43
N ARG A 9 25.90 13.06 0.66
CA ARG A 9 26.98 14.02 0.96
C ARG A 9 27.08 15.09 -0.13
N GLY A 10 27.20 16.35 0.26
CA GLY A 10 27.30 17.51 -0.65
C GLY A 10 25.94 18.12 -1.04
N VAL A 11 24.81 17.52 -0.64
CA VAL A 11 23.50 18.13 -0.77
C VAL A 11 23.22 18.98 0.47
N THR A 12 22.87 20.24 0.27
CA THR A 12 22.46 21.14 1.34
C THR A 12 20.95 21.28 1.34
N LEU A 13 20.34 21.12 2.52
CA LEU A 13 18.89 21.32 2.69
C LEU A 13 18.64 22.59 3.50
N THR A 14 17.62 23.33 3.12
CA THR A 14 17.10 24.43 3.95
C THR A 14 16.16 23.83 5.00
N PRO A 15 16.38 24.08 6.30
CA PRO A 15 15.49 23.62 7.35
C PRO A 15 14.07 24.15 7.18
N LEU A 16 13.07 23.27 7.32
CA LEU A 16 11.65 23.66 7.35
C LEU A 16 11.19 24.07 8.74
N ILE A 17 11.82 23.50 9.79
CA ILE A 17 11.49 23.79 11.18
C ILE A 17 12.75 24.38 11.83
N HIS A 18 12.64 25.62 12.27
CA HIS A 18 13.71 26.40 12.86
C HIS A 18 13.66 26.32 14.39
N GLY A 19 14.82 26.45 15.04
CA GLY A 19 14.98 26.43 16.49
C GLY A 19 16.37 25.97 16.92
N GLY A 20 16.46 25.05 17.90
CA GLY A 20 17.74 24.50 18.36
C GLY A 20 18.51 23.76 17.27
N GLY A 21 19.85 23.68 17.42
CA GLY A 21 20.75 23.12 16.40
C GLY A 21 20.78 21.60 16.28
N HIS A 22 19.68 20.91 16.58
CA HIS A 22 19.56 19.45 16.48
C HIS A 22 19.69 19.00 15.01
N GLU A 23 20.04 17.75 14.81
CA GLU A 23 20.26 17.16 13.48
C GLU A 23 21.21 18.02 12.62
N ARG A 24 22.29 18.51 13.21
CA ARG A 24 23.29 19.40 12.56
C ARG A 24 22.66 20.70 12.02
N GLY A 25 21.64 21.23 12.69
CA GLY A 25 20.92 22.43 12.28
C GLY A 25 19.87 22.20 11.18
N GLN A 26 19.66 20.97 10.73
CA GLN A 26 18.72 20.66 9.65
C GLN A 26 17.29 20.46 10.13
N ARG A 27 17.10 20.12 11.41
CA ARG A 27 15.79 19.83 11.98
C ARG A 27 15.79 20.18 13.48
N ALA A 28 15.11 21.23 13.84
CA ALA A 28 14.97 21.61 15.24
C ALA A 28 14.00 20.67 16.01
N GLY A 29 14.15 20.61 17.30
CA GLY A 29 13.39 19.80 18.24
C GLY A 29 14.24 18.68 18.85
N THR A 30 14.06 18.45 20.15
CA THR A 30 14.77 17.39 20.88
C THR A 30 14.46 16.02 20.29
N GLU A 31 15.50 15.25 20.02
CA GLU A 31 15.37 13.89 19.48
C GLU A 31 14.73 12.97 20.52
N THR A 32 13.81 12.14 20.07
CA THR A 32 13.14 11.15 20.91
C THR A 32 13.92 9.84 20.88
N ALA A 33 14.79 9.61 21.85
CA ALA A 33 15.64 8.41 21.93
C ALA A 33 14.82 7.10 21.90
N LEU A 34 13.65 7.07 22.55
CA LEU A 34 12.75 5.91 22.53
C LEU A 34 12.29 5.54 21.11
N LEU A 35 11.81 6.53 20.37
CA LEU A 35 11.34 6.30 18.99
C LEU A 35 12.50 5.99 18.05
N ALA A 36 13.66 6.62 18.24
CA ALA A 36 14.87 6.32 17.47
C ALA A 36 15.34 4.88 17.70
N ALA A 37 15.33 4.40 18.93
CA ALA A 37 15.64 3.00 19.25
C ALA A 37 14.62 2.03 18.62
N GLY A 38 13.33 2.37 18.65
CA GLY A 38 12.27 1.60 18.00
C GLY A 38 12.46 1.51 16.48
N LEU A 39 12.73 2.64 15.83
CA LEU A 39 13.03 2.69 14.39
C LEU A 39 14.27 1.86 14.04
N GLY A 40 15.36 2.01 14.80
CA GLY A 40 16.57 1.21 14.60
C GLY A 40 16.34 -0.29 14.76
N THR A 41 15.49 -0.69 15.70
CA THR A 41 15.10 -2.09 15.87
C THR A 41 14.27 -2.59 14.68
N ALA A 42 13.32 -1.82 14.22
CA ALA A 42 12.51 -2.15 13.02
C ALA A 42 13.39 -2.31 11.78
N CYS A 43 14.39 -1.45 11.60
CA CYS A 43 15.36 -1.56 10.49
C CYS A 43 16.18 -2.85 10.58
N ARG A 44 16.68 -3.22 11.76
CA ARG A 44 17.42 -4.49 11.94
C ARG A 44 16.54 -5.71 11.65
N LEU A 45 15.30 -5.69 12.10
CA LEU A 45 14.35 -6.78 11.82
C LEU A 45 14.05 -6.89 10.32
N ALA A 46 13.88 -5.78 9.64
CA ALA A 46 13.66 -5.78 8.19
C ALA A 46 14.88 -6.30 7.40
N GLU A 47 16.10 -6.07 7.91
CA GLU A 47 17.34 -6.58 7.32
C GLU A 47 17.55 -8.08 7.59
N SER A 48 17.27 -8.53 8.82
CA SER A 48 17.51 -9.91 9.24
C SER A 48 16.44 -10.90 8.77
N ASP A 49 15.23 -10.42 8.50
CA ASP A 49 14.09 -11.23 8.06
C ASP A 49 13.37 -10.52 6.90
N PRO A 50 13.99 -10.49 5.71
CA PRO A 50 13.34 -9.95 4.53
C PRO A 50 12.25 -10.92 4.04
N CYS A 51 11.02 -10.72 4.52
CA CYS A 51 9.85 -11.54 4.10
C CYS A 51 9.46 -11.35 2.61
N GLY A 52 10.32 -10.71 1.81
CA GLY A 52 10.03 -10.33 0.44
C GLY A 52 9.64 -11.50 -0.45
N ASP A 53 10.34 -12.61 -0.40
CA ASP A 53 10.06 -13.79 -1.25
C ASP A 53 8.78 -14.51 -0.83
N GLN A 54 8.50 -14.62 0.46
CA GLN A 54 7.27 -15.20 0.97
C GLN A 54 6.06 -14.35 0.57
N VAL A 55 6.14 -13.06 0.82
CA VAL A 55 5.07 -12.12 0.50
C VAL A 55 4.84 -12.00 -1.01
N LEU A 56 5.92 -12.10 -1.81
CA LEU A 56 5.82 -12.18 -3.27
C LEU A 56 5.02 -13.41 -3.70
N LYS A 57 5.33 -14.59 -3.16
CA LYS A 57 4.58 -15.83 -3.46
C LYS A 57 3.10 -15.69 -3.11
N LEU A 58 2.79 -15.18 -1.92
CA LEU A 58 1.41 -14.94 -1.48
C LEU A 58 0.68 -13.95 -2.39
N ARG A 59 1.34 -12.88 -2.83
CA ARG A 59 0.76 -11.93 -3.79
C ARG A 59 0.45 -12.59 -5.13
N GLU A 60 1.37 -13.42 -5.65
CA GLU A 60 1.14 -14.13 -6.92
C GLU A 60 0.01 -15.16 -6.81
N GLN A 61 -0.07 -15.88 -5.69
CA GLN A 61 -1.18 -16.78 -5.37
C GLN A 61 -2.50 -16.01 -5.33
N PHE A 62 -2.52 -14.87 -4.63
CA PHE A 62 -3.71 -14.02 -4.55
C PHE A 62 -4.16 -13.52 -5.94
N TRP A 63 -3.22 -13.01 -6.74
CA TRP A 63 -3.53 -12.59 -8.11
C TRP A 63 -4.05 -13.74 -8.97
N LYS A 64 -3.44 -14.92 -8.86
CA LYS A 64 -3.90 -16.10 -9.57
C LYS A 64 -5.31 -16.49 -9.15
N ALA A 65 -5.60 -16.55 -7.85
CA ALA A 65 -6.92 -16.89 -7.32
C ALA A 65 -8.00 -15.90 -7.80
N LEU A 66 -7.69 -14.58 -7.79
CA LEU A 66 -8.61 -13.58 -8.32
C LEU A 66 -8.89 -13.78 -9.81
N ARG A 67 -7.88 -14.08 -10.62
CA ARG A 67 -8.09 -14.34 -12.05
C ARG A 67 -8.89 -15.62 -12.31
N ASP A 68 -8.62 -16.67 -11.55
CA ASP A 68 -9.31 -17.94 -11.68
C ASP A 68 -10.81 -17.79 -11.32
N THR A 69 -11.13 -16.94 -10.32
CA THR A 69 -12.51 -16.69 -9.86
C THR A 69 -13.25 -15.70 -10.75
N PHE A 70 -12.61 -14.61 -11.14
CA PHE A 70 -13.29 -13.48 -11.80
C PHE A 70 -13.06 -13.38 -13.32
N GLY A 71 -12.02 -14.04 -13.85
CA GLY A 71 -11.66 -13.94 -15.26
C GLY A 71 -11.44 -12.48 -15.69
N ASP A 72 -12.14 -12.07 -16.74
CA ASP A 72 -12.05 -10.70 -17.31
C ASP A 72 -12.75 -9.62 -16.45
N ARG A 73 -13.46 -10.02 -15.39
CA ARG A 73 -14.09 -9.08 -14.45
C ARG A 73 -13.10 -8.46 -13.46
N VAL A 74 -11.85 -8.90 -13.46
CA VAL A 74 -10.78 -8.32 -12.63
C VAL A 74 -9.62 -7.89 -13.50
N VAL A 75 -9.12 -6.68 -13.28
CA VAL A 75 -8.00 -6.09 -14.02
C VAL A 75 -6.86 -5.77 -13.08
N LEU A 76 -5.64 -6.13 -13.45
CA LEU A 76 -4.43 -5.79 -12.70
C LEU A 76 -3.98 -4.37 -13.06
N ASN A 77 -3.85 -3.50 -12.07
CA ASN A 77 -3.29 -2.17 -12.28
C ASN A 77 -1.77 -2.19 -12.20
N GLY A 78 -1.13 -1.45 -13.11
CA GLY A 78 0.32 -1.30 -13.17
C GLY A 78 1.06 -2.43 -13.88
N HIS A 79 2.39 -2.38 -13.83
CA HIS A 79 3.23 -3.33 -14.55
C HIS A 79 3.09 -4.76 -13.96
N PRO A 80 2.96 -5.81 -14.77
CA PRO A 80 2.70 -7.17 -14.28
C PRO A 80 3.81 -7.73 -13.39
N THR A 81 5.06 -7.38 -13.64
CA THR A 81 6.22 -7.91 -12.87
C THR A 81 7.02 -6.84 -12.13
N LYS A 82 7.16 -5.62 -12.68
CA LYS A 82 7.92 -4.53 -12.04
C LYS A 82 7.04 -3.80 -11.02
N ARG A 83 6.84 -4.43 -9.87
CA ARG A 83 6.02 -3.92 -8.76
C ARG A 83 6.59 -4.35 -7.41
N LEU A 84 6.13 -3.71 -6.34
CA LEU A 84 6.49 -4.12 -4.99
C LEU A 84 6.02 -5.56 -4.70
N PRO A 85 6.81 -6.36 -3.98
CA PRO A 85 6.48 -7.76 -3.70
C PRO A 85 5.18 -7.91 -2.90
N ASN A 86 4.84 -6.95 -2.07
CA ASN A 86 3.72 -7.00 -1.13
C ASN A 86 2.45 -6.28 -1.60
N THR A 87 2.44 -5.66 -2.78
CA THR A 87 1.33 -4.80 -3.19
C THR A 87 0.62 -5.35 -4.41
N LEU A 88 -0.68 -5.61 -4.25
CA LEU A 88 -1.59 -6.01 -5.31
C LEU A 88 -2.66 -4.94 -5.49
N SER A 89 -2.65 -4.24 -6.63
CA SER A 89 -3.69 -3.29 -7.00
C SER A 89 -4.49 -3.88 -8.14
N VAL A 90 -5.77 -4.13 -7.89
CA VAL A 90 -6.70 -4.68 -8.87
C VAL A 90 -7.93 -3.80 -8.98
N ALA A 91 -8.61 -3.86 -10.10
CA ALA A 91 -9.86 -3.16 -10.32
C ALA A 91 -10.95 -4.14 -10.74
N PHE A 92 -12.18 -3.87 -10.32
CA PHE A 92 -13.40 -4.51 -10.79
C PHE A 92 -14.16 -3.50 -11.66
N PRO A 93 -14.05 -3.58 -13.00
CA PRO A 93 -14.65 -2.59 -13.90
C PRO A 93 -16.15 -2.44 -13.69
N GLY A 94 -16.63 -1.20 -13.69
CA GLY A 94 -18.05 -0.90 -13.47
C GLY A 94 -18.54 -1.04 -12.03
N ARG A 95 -17.63 -1.31 -11.08
CA ARG A 95 -17.93 -1.36 -9.64
C ARG A 95 -17.29 -0.19 -8.92
N PHE A 96 -17.61 -0.04 -7.64
CA PHE A 96 -17.00 0.93 -6.74
C PHE A 96 -16.22 0.20 -5.64
N GLY A 97 -14.93 0.46 -5.54
CA GLY A 97 -14.04 -0.21 -4.60
C GLY A 97 -14.41 0.05 -3.13
N ASP A 98 -14.93 1.23 -2.81
CA ASP A 98 -15.42 1.58 -1.47
C ASP A 98 -16.67 0.75 -1.09
N GLU A 99 -17.59 0.51 -2.02
CA GLU A 99 -18.76 -0.34 -1.79
C GLU A 99 -18.37 -1.81 -1.61
N ILE A 100 -17.38 -2.28 -2.38
CA ILE A 100 -16.85 -3.64 -2.20
C ILE A 100 -16.19 -3.75 -0.82
N LEU A 101 -15.29 -2.82 -0.45
CA LEU A 101 -14.61 -2.84 0.84
C LEU A 101 -15.57 -2.79 2.03
N ALA A 102 -16.67 -2.04 1.91
CA ALA A 102 -17.68 -1.96 2.96
C ALA A 102 -18.39 -3.29 3.25
N ARG A 103 -18.30 -4.27 2.34
CA ARG A 103 -18.88 -5.62 2.48
C ARG A 103 -17.87 -6.67 2.91
N LEU A 104 -16.57 -6.34 2.92
CA LEU A 104 -15.52 -7.27 3.35
C LEU A 104 -15.38 -7.19 4.88
N ASP A 105 -15.56 -8.31 5.54
CA ASP A 105 -15.39 -8.40 7.00
C ASP A 105 -13.95 -8.75 7.37
N GLY A 106 -13.38 -8.01 8.33
CA GLY A 106 -12.03 -8.23 8.84
C GLY A 106 -10.91 -7.92 7.84
N VAL A 107 -11.19 -7.24 6.73
CA VAL A 107 -10.22 -6.92 5.67
C VAL A 107 -9.86 -5.44 5.68
N ALA A 108 -8.60 -5.13 5.96
CA ALA A 108 -8.06 -3.79 5.82
C ALA A 108 -7.35 -3.62 4.46
N ALA A 109 -8.02 -2.95 3.53
CA ALA A 109 -7.46 -2.60 2.22
C ALA A 109 -7.76 -1.13 1.90
N SER A 110 -7.30 -0.63 0.76
CA SER A 110 -7.46 0.78 0.40
C SER A 110 -8.04 0.90 -1.00
N THR A 111 -9.02 1.77 -1.17
CA THR A 111 -9.36 2.30 -2.49
C THR A 111 -8.39 3.42 -2.85
N GLY A 112 -8.04 3.57 -4.09
CA GLY A 112 -7.21 4.70 -4.52
C GLY A 112 -7.95 6.04 -4.55
N SER A 113 -9.21 6.09 -4.10
CA SER A 113 -10.04 7.29 -4.03
C SER A 113 -10.21 7.73 -2.59
N ALA A 114 -9.98 9.02 -2.33
CA ALA A 114 -10.36 9.62 -1.05
C ALA A 114 -11.80 10.14 -1.20
N CYS A 115 -12.74 9.52 -0.48
CA CYS A 115 -14.08 10.09 -0.33
C CYS A 115 -14.00 11.28 0.63
N HIS A 116 -13.76 12.47 0.09
CA HIS A 116 -13.96 13.72 0.82
C HIS A 116 -15.22 14.37 0.28
N THR A 117 -16.23 14.55 1.13
CA THR A 117 -17.42 15.39 0.87
C THR A 117 -18.36 14.96 -0.28
N GLY A 118 -18.67 13.67 -0.41
CA GLY A 118 -19.76 13.21 -1.28
C GLY A 118 -19.44 12.98 -2.76
N ASP A 119 -18.40 13.59 -3.29
CA ASP A 119 -17.95 13.36 -4.67
C ASP A 119 -16.86 12.29 -4.72
N ARG A 120 -17.14 11.21 -5.46
CA ARG A 120 -16.13 10.18 -5.73
C ARG A 120 -15.13 10.72 -6.74
N THR A 121 -13.88 10.88 -6.32
CA THR A 121 -12.79 11.26 -7.21
C THR A 121 -11.84 10.07 -7.40
N MET A 122 -11.44 9.84 -8.64
CA MET A 122 -10.44 8.81 -8.94
C MET A 122 -9.08 9.23 -8.39
N SER A 123 -8.31 8.26 -7.88
CA SER A 123 -6.94 8.50 -7.44
C SER A 123 -6.10 9.23 -8.50
N PRO A 124 -5.41 10.33 -8.15
CA PRO A 124 -4.51 11.01 -9.08
C PRO A 124 -3.40 10.09 -9.61
N VAL A 125 -2.99 9.10 -8.81
CA VAL A 125 -1.98 8.10 -9.21
C VAL A 125 -2.53 7.22 -10.32
N LEU A 126 -3.77 6.70 -10.20
CA LEU A 126 -4.40 5.90 -11.24
C LEU A 126 -4.64 6.70 -12.51
N ALA A 127 -5.03 7.97 -12.39
CA ALA A 127 -5.17 8.88 -13.52
C ALA A 127 -3.84 9.10 -14.24
N ALA A 128 -2.75 9.33 -13.50
CA ALA A 128 -1.41 9.48 -14.06
C ALA A 128 -0.88 8.21 -14.73
N MET A 129 -1.37 7.04 -14.31
CA MET A 129 -1.09 5.75 -14.95
C MET A 129 -1.92 5.50 -16.22
N GLY A 130 -2.81 6.41 -16.58
CA GLY A 130 -3.70 6.27 -17.75
C GLY A 130 -4.90 5.32 -17.52
N ILE A 131 -5.22 5.00 -16.26
CA ILE A 131 -6.37 4.17 -15.92
C ILE A 131 -7.65 4.99 -16.15
N VAL A 132 -8.56 4.45 -16.97
CA VAL A 132 -9.82 5.12 -17.24
C VAL A 132 -10.76 5.05 -16.03
N THR A 133 -11.63 6.05 -15.90
CA THR A 133 -12.48 6.27 -14.72
C THR A 133 -13.33 5.04 -14.34
N ASN A 134 -13.93 4.37 -15.34
CA ASN A 134 -14.75 3.17 -15.11
C ASN A 134 -13.97 2.00 -14.47
N ILE A 135 -12.66 1.91 -14.71
CA ILE A 135 -11.77 0.93 -14.08
C ILE A 135 -11.28 1.48 -12.74
N GLY A 136 -10.89 2.77 -12.73
CA GLY A 136 -10.27 3.40 -11.58
C GLY A 136 -11.15 3.42 -10.32
N PHE A 137 -12.44 3.62 -10.46
CA PHE A 137 -13.38 3.59 -9.31
C PHE A 137 -13.53 2.21 -8.69
N GLY A 138 -13.39 1.14 -9.45
CA GLY A 138 -13.43 -0.23 -8.95
C GLY A 138 -12.09 -0.72 -8.34
N THR A 139 -11.10 0.16 -8.20
CA THR A 139 -9.78 -0.23 -7.74
C THR A 139 -9.73 -0.45 -6.25
N ILE A 140 -9.14 -1.58 -5.87
CA ILE A 140 -8.74 -1.91 -4.49
C ILE A 140 -7.26 -2.26 -4.48
N ARG A 141 -6.53 -1.71 -3.50
CA ARG A 141 -5.14 -2.03 -3.25
C ARG A 141 -5.01 -2.84 -1.97
N PHE A 142 -4.57 -4.06 -2.13
CA PHE A 142 -4.22 -4.95 -1.03
C PHE A 142 -2.72 -4.84 -0.76
N SER A 143 -2.36 -4.77 0.52
CA SER A 143 -0.98 -4.72 0.98
C SER A 143 -0.75 -5.87 1.96
N LEU A 144 0.06 -6.83 1.55
CA LEU A 144 0.37 -8.01 2.34
C LEU A 144 1.55 -7.72 3.28
N GLY A 145 1.57 -8.37 4.41
CA GLY A 145 2.65 -8.26 5.41
C GLY A 145 3.26 -9.63 5.73
N ARG A 146 4.27 -9.62 6.61
CA ARG A 146 4.95 -10.84 7.05
C ARG A 146 4.03 -11.84 7.77
N THR A 147 2.93 -11.37 8.33
CA THR A 147 1.94 -12.18 9.05
C THR A 147 0.79 -12.64 8.17
N THR A 148 0.72 -12.20 6.92
CA THR A 148 -0.34 -12.61 5.99
C THR A 148 -0.18 -14.09 5.66
N THR A 149 -1.28 -14.82 5.68
CA THR A 149 -1.36 -16.27 5.44
C THR A 149 -2.13 -16.59 4.16
N GLU A 150 -1.96 -17.82 3.65
CA GLU A 150 -2.74 -18.32 2.50
C GLU A 150 -4.24 -18.40 2.85
N ALA A 151 -4.58 -18.82 4.07
CA ALA A 151 -5.97 -18.90 4.51
C ALA A 151 -6.68 -17.54 4.51
N GLU A 152 -5.98 -16.46 4.87
CA GLU A 152 -6.53 -15.10 4.78
C GLU A 152 -6.76 -14.67 3.32
N ILE A 153 -5.88 -15.09 2.41
CA ILE A 153 -6.06 -14.84 0.96
C ILE A 153 -7.30 -15.57 0.45
N ASP A 154 -7.45 -16.86 0.76
CA ASP A 154 -8.61 -17.65 0.37
C ASP A 154 -9.91 -17.08 0.92
N GLN A 155 -9.90 -16.62 2.18
CA GLN A 155 -11.04 -15.95 2.80
C GLN A 155 -11.42 -14.66 2.05
N VAL A 156 -10.45 -13.81 1.71
CA VAL A 156 -10.70 -12.56 0.99
C VAL A 156 -11.26 -12.84 -0.42
N VAL A 157 -10.72 -13.84 -1.13
CA VAL A 157 -11.23 -14.23 -2.45
C VAL A 157 -12.69 -14.67 -2.37
N GLY A 158 -13.04 -15.53 -1.38
CA GLY A 158 -14.41 -15.98 -1.18
C GLY A 158 -15.37 -14.85 -0.81
N GLN A 159 -14.94 -13.89 0.02
CA GLN A 159 -15.74 -12.70 0.33
C GLN A 159 -15.95 -11.80 -0.91
N LEU A 160 -14.90 -11.60 -1.71
CA LEU A 160 -14.99 -10.83 -2.96
C LEU A 160 -15.97 -11.48 -3.94
N GLU A 161 -15.97 -12.80 -4.06
CA GLU A 161 -16.91 -13.54 -4.92
C GLU A 161 -18.37 -13.28 -4.55
N ALA A 162 -18.66 -13.12 -3.26
CA ALA A 162 -19.99 -12.78 -2.76
C ALA A 162 -20.37 -11.30 -2.96
N CYS A 163 -19.40 -10.40 -3.19
CA CYS A 163 -19.58 -8.94 -3.25
C CYS A 163 -19.55 -8.37 -4.67
N VAL A 164 -18.90 -9.05 -5.64
CA VAL A 164 -18.61 -8.58 -7.01
C VAL A 164 -19.47 -9.31 -8.02
#